data_56590b144dc7020764870b0ca03dfdc6
#
_entry.id   56590b144dc7020764870b0ca03dfdc6
#
_cell.length_a   1.000
_cell.length_b   1.000
_cell.length_c   1.000
_cell.angle_alpha   90.00
_cell.angle_beta   90.00
_cell.angle_gamma   90.00
#
_symmetry.space_group_name_H-M   'P 1'
#
loop_
_entity.id
_entity.type
_entity.pdbx_description
1 polymer ?
#
loop_
_entity_poly.entity_id
_entity_poly.type
_entity_poly.pdbx_seq_one_letter_code
_entity_poly.pdbx_strand_id
1 'polypeptide(L)'
;MSEIEQFYPRLVVEGADAALAFYAKVFGGEVTERYANDGRVQHAMVVAGPARFAVKDAGDGDPAPSGGGIPVIMALYVADPDAVAQRMLDGGARVLFPVTDHEYGERAGRLADPWGHQWMVAKRLP
;
A
#
# COMPACT_ATOMS: atom_id res chain seq x y z
N MET A 1 12.45 -21.55 -15.34
CA MET A 1 11.00 -21.69 -15.06
C MET A 1 10.76 -21.65 -13.56
N SER A 2 9.78 -20.92 -13.12
CA SER A 2 9.49 -20.76 -11.69
C SER A 2 8.36 -21.69 -11.26
N GLU A 3 8.47 -22.23 -10.05
CA GLU A 3 7.39 -22.98 -9.42
C GLU A 3 6.36 -22.04 -8.78
N ILE A 4 6.67 -20.76 -8.68
CA ILE A 4 5.78 -19.77 -8.07
C ILE A 4 4.65 -19.42 -9.03
N GLU A 5 3.42 -19.62 -8.60
CA GLU A 5 2.22 -19.31 -9.41
C GLU A 5 1.73 -17.91 -9.15
N GLN A 6 1.85 -17.42 -7.92
CA GLN A 6 1.47 -16.06 -7.54
C GLN A 6 2.35 -15.56 -6.43
N PHE A 7 2.49 -14.26 -6.34
CA PHE A 7 3.17 -13.61 -5.24
C PHE A 7 2.54 -12.24 -5.03
N TYR A 8 2.12 -11.95 -3.83
CA TYR A 8 1.63 -10.61 -3.49
C TYR A 8 1.80 -10.36 -1.99
N PRO A 9 1.98 -9.11 -1.58
CA PRO A 9 2.03 -8.78 -0.17
C PRO A 9 0.64 -8.89 0.46
N ARG A 10 0.61 -9.26 1.73
CA ARG A 10 -0.60 -9.34 2.52
C ARG A 10 -0.44 -8.37 3.69
N LEU A 11 -1.20 -7.29 3.66
CA LEU A 11 -1.11 -6.21 4.63
C LEU A 11 -2.07 -6.45 5.78
N VAL A 12 -1.54 -6.40 6.99
CA VAL A 12 -2.33 -6.51 8.22
C VAL A 12 -2.58 -5.09 8.73
N VAL A 13 -3.84 -4.74 8.94
CA VAL A 13 -4.22 -3.37 9.30
C VAL A 13 -5.25 -3.38 10.44
N GLU A 14 -5.32 -2.27 11.16
CA GLU A 14 -6.40 -2.02 12.10
C GLU A 14 -7.50 -1.28 11.33
N GLY A 15 -8.60 -1.97 11.03
CA GLY A 15 -9.70 -1.40 10.27
C GLY A 15 -9.58 -1.63 8.76
N ALA A 16 -9.70 -2.88 8.35
CA ALA A 16 -9.50 -3.27 6.95
C ALA A 16 -10.44 -2.58 5.97
N ASP A 17 -11.72 -2.41 6.31
CA ASP A 17 -12.65 -1.79 5.37
C ASP A 17 -12.26 -0.34 5.04
N ALA A 18 -11.83 0.43 6.03
CA ALA A 18 -11.33 1.79 5.78
C ALA A 18 -10.06 1.77 4.95
N ALA A 19 -9.16 0.82 5.23
CA ALA A 19 -7.93 0.67 4.46
C ALA A 19 -8.22 0.30 3.01
N LEU A 20 -9.15 -0.62 2.78
CA LEU A 20 -9.54 -1.02 1.43
C LEU A 20 -10.08 0.16 0.62
N ALA A 21 -10.94 0.98 1.24
CA ALA A 21 -11.48 2.17 0.59
C ALA A 21 -10.36 3.16 0.25
N PHE A 22 -9.42 3.36 1.16
CA PHE A 22 -8.26 4.21 0.94
C PHE A 22 -7.43 3.74 -0.25
N TYR A 23 -7.03 2.46 -0.25
CA TYR A 23 -6.17 1.92 -1.31
C TYR A 23 -6.86 1.95 -2.68
N ALA A 24 -8.13 1.61 -2.74
CA ALA A 24 -8.89 1.66 -3.98
C ALA A 24 -8.94 3.08 -4.55
N LYS A 25 -9.18 4.07 -3.69
CA LYS A 25 -9.26 5.47 -4.11
C LYS A 25 -7.90 6.02 -4.53
N VAL A 26 -6.87 5.79 -3.71
CA VAL A 26 -5.55 6.37 -3.93
C VAL A 26 -4.90 5.80 -5.19
N PHE A 27 -5.01 4.49 -5.39
CA PHE A 27 -4.33 3.81 -6.49
C PHE A 27 -5.22 3.59 -7.72
N GLY A 28 -6.47 3.99 -7.67
CA GLY A 28 -7.39 3.79 -8.79
C GLY A 28 -7.71 2.32 -9.01
N GLY A 29 -7.86 1.57 -7.93
CA GLY A 29 -8.05 0.14 -7.99
C GLY A 29 -9.43 -0.32 -7.56
N GLU A 30 -9.58 -1.63 -7.50
CA GLU A 30 -10.82 -2.29 -7.10
C GLU A 30 -10.57 -3.32 -6.01
N VAL A 31 -11.54 -3.48 -5.13
CA VAL A 31 -11.57 -4.61 -4.19
C VAL A 31 -12.29 -5.75 -4.91
N THR A 32 -11.54 -6.79 -5.28
CA THR A 32 -12.06 -7.89 -6.09
C THR A 32 -12.54 -9.08 -5.27
N GLU A 33 -12.05 -9.22 -4.03
CA GLU A 33 -12.42 -10.29 -3.13
C GLU A 33 -12.55 -9.71 -1.74
N ARG A 34 -13.52 -10.13 -0.99
CA ARG A 34 -13.66 -9.76 0.41
C ARG A 34 -14.39 -10.87 1.16
N TYR A 35 -13.70 -11.45 2.13
CA TYR A 35 -14.27 -12.46 3.02
C TYR A 35 -14.15 -11.96 4.46
N ALA A 36 -15.27 -11.91 5.15
CA ALA A 36 -15.31 -11.47 6.55
C ALA A 36 -15.99 -12.55 7.41
N ASN A 37 -15.57 -12.61 8.66
CA ASN A 37 -16.13 -13.50 9.65
C ASN A 37 -16.14 -12.79 11.00
N ASP A 38 -17.26 -12.79 11.71
CA ASP A 38 -17.43 -12.11 13.00
C ASP A 38 -17.03 -10.63 12.93
N GLY A 39 -17.40 -9.94 11.86
CA GLY A 39 -17.13 -8.52 11.69
C GLY A 39 -15.68 -8.18 11.35
N ARG A 40 -14.82 -9.19 11.15
CA ARG A 40 -13.44 -8.98 10.76
C ARG A 40 -13.21 -9.43 9.33
N VAL A 41 -12.48 -8.62 8.57
CA VAL A 41 -12.04 -9.02 7.24
C VAL A 41 -10.89 -10.00 7.40
N GLN A 42 -11.10 -11.23 6.97
CA GLN A 42 -10.08 -12.28 6.99
C GLN A 42 -9.21 -12.23 5.76
N HIS A 43 -9.80 -11.81 4.64
CA HIS A 43 -9.11 -11.71 3.37
C HIS A 43 -9.84 -10.75 2.45
N ALA A 44 -9.09 -9.85 1.84
CA ALA A 44 -9.58 -9.01 0.76
C ALA A 44 -8.45 -8.77 -0.23
N MET A 45 -8.79 -8.53 -1.48
CA MET A 45 -7.81 -8.30 -2.53
C MET A 45 -8.05 -6.95 -3.18
N VAL A 46 -6.98 -6.16 -3.32
CA VAL A 46 -6.99 -4.92 -4.08
C VAL A 46 -6.23 -5.15 -5.37
N VAL A 47 -6.83 -4.77 -6.48
CA VAL A 47 -6.20 -4.86 -7.81
C VAL A 47 -6.20 -3.48 -8.44
N ALA A 48 -5.02 -3.01 -8.84
CA ALA A 48 -4.86 -1.71 -9.49
C ALA A 48 -3.85 -1.88 -10.62
N GLY A 49 -4.34 -1.97 -11.88
CA GLY A 49 -3.49 -2.28 -13.01
C GLY A 49 -2.79 -3.61 -12.84
N PRO A 50 -1.46 -3.65 -12.98
CA PRO A 50 -0.70 -4.90 -12.78
C PRO A 50 -0.45 -5.23 -11.31
N ALA A 51 -0.77 -4.32 -10.40
CA ALA A 51 -0.52 -4.51 -8.98
C ALA A 51 -1.67 -5.23 -8.30
N ARG A 52 -1.31 -6.08 -7.34
CA ARG A 52 -2.31 -6.71 -6.48
C ARG A 52 -1.71 -6.96 -5.11
N PHE A 53 -2.52 -6.80 -4.08
CA PHE A 53 -2.11 -7.11 -2.72
C PHE A 53 -3.35 -7.41 -1.89
N ALA A 54 -3.13 -8.22 -0.86
CA ALA A 54 -4.20 -8.58 0.05
C ALA A 54 -4.19 -7.67 1.28
N VAL A 55 -5.37 -7.55 1.92
CA VAL A 55 -5.52 -6.78 3.15
C VAL A 55 -6.37 -7.62 4.10
N LYS A 56 -6.01 -7.63 5.37
CA LYS A 56 -6.81 -8.29 6.40
C LYS A 56 -6.79 -7.46 7.68
N ASP A 57 -7.82 -7.64 8.50
CA ASP A 57 -7.83 -7.07 9.84
C ASP A 57 -6.80 -7.75 10.75
N ALA A 58 -6.19 -6.97 11.64
CA ALA A 58 -5.34 -7.50 12.68
C ALA A 58 -6.12 -8.44 13.58
N GLY A 59 -5.48 -9.46 14.05
CA GLY A 59 -6.08 -10.48 14.91
C GLY A 59 -5.67 -11.88 14.48
N ASP A 60 -6.12 -12.87 15.23
CA ASP A 60 -5.84 -14.29 14.96
C ASP A 60 -4.33 -14.56 14.80
N GLY A 61 -3.52 -13.92 15.64
CA GLY A 61 -2.07 -14.10 15.62
C GLY A 61 -1.32 -13.19 14.66
N ASP A 62 -2.01 -12.37 13.89
CA ASP A 62 -1.40 -11.44 12.92
C ASP A 62 -1.52 -10.00 13.45
N PRO A 63 -0.43 -9.41 13.96
CA PRO A 63 -0.47 -8.02 14.41
C PRO A 63 -0.28 -7.05 13.26
N ALA A 64 -0.89 -5.86 13.38
CA ALA A 64 -0.62 -4.75 12.46
C ALA A 64 0.71 -4.09 12.86
N PRO A 65 1.32 -3.29 11.95
CA PRO A 65 2.55 -2.56 12.29
C PRO A 65 2.35 -1.68 13.53
N SER A 66 3.33 -1.67 14.41
CA SER A 66 3.23 -0.99 15.71
C SER A 66 4.16 0.20 15.88
N GLY A 67 4.66 0.76 14.80
CA GLY A 67 5.40 2.02 14.84
C GLY A 67 6.85 1.97 15.26
N GLY A 68 7.39 0.83 15.60
CA GLY A 68 8.78 0.70 16.04
C GLY A 68 9.76 0.32 14.94
N GLY A 69 9.31 0.08 13.75
CA GLY A 69 10.16 -0.35 12.65
C GLY A 69 9.46 -0.26 11.31
N ILE A 70 10.16 -0.62 10.27
CA ILE A 70 9.60 -0.65 8.91
C ILE A 70 9.20 -2.08 8.61
N PRO A 71 7.89 -2.37 8.42
CA PRO A 71 7.47 -3.74 8.14
C PRO A 71 7.99 -4.22 6.77
N VAL A 72 7.64 -3.53 5.71
CA VAL A 72 8.13 -3.75 4.35
C VAL A 72 7.85 -2.44 3.61
N ILE A 73 8.75 -2.05 2.73
CA ILE A 73 8.52 -0.90 1.88
C ILE A 73 7.93 -1.40 0.57
N MET A 74 6.72 -0.96 0.26
CA MET A 74 6.11 -1.26 -1.03
C MET A 74 6.58 -0.22 -2.05
N ALA A 75 7.23 -0.66 -3.11
CA ALA A 75 7.75 0.22 -4.13
C ALA A 75 6.76 0.31 -5.29
N LEU A 76 6.23 1.51 -5.53
CA LEU A 76 5.32 1.78 -6.63
C LEU A 76 6.01 2.65 -7.67
N TYR A 77 6.06 2.18 -8.90
CA TYR A 77 6.49 3.01 -10.02
C TYR A 77 5.24 3.47 -10.75
N VAL A 78 5.04 4.77 -10.79
CA VAL A 78 3.83 5.42 -11.30
C VAL A 78 4.20 6.53 -12.27
N ALA A 79 3.24 6.93 -13.11
CA ALA A 79 3.49 7.99 -14.08
C ALA A 79 3.69 9.36 -13.41
N ASP A 80 2.96 9.61 -12.32
CA ASP A 80 3.02 10.90 -11.62
C ASP A 80 3.10 10.69 -10.11
N PRO A 81 4.33 10.54 -9.56
CA PRO A 81 4.47 10.31 -8.12
C PRO A 81 3.97 11.47 -7.26
N ASP A 82 4.03 12.71 -7.74
CA ASP A 82 3.51 13.86 -6.99
C ASP A 82 1.99 13.75 -6.81
N ALA A 83 1.28 13.36 -7.86
CA ALA A 83 -0.18 13.21 -7.78
C ALA A 83 -0.58 12.07 -6.84
N VAL A 84 0.11 10.95 -6.91
CA VAL A 84 -0.16 9.81 -6.02
C VAL A 84 0.12 10.19 -4.58
N ALA A 85 1.26 10.84 -4.32
CA ALA A 85 1.61 11.30 -2.98
C ALA A 85 0.56 12.25 -2.43
N GLN A 86 0.04 13.16 -3.25
CA GLN A 86 -0.98 14.11 -2.80
C GLN A 86 -2.29 13.39 -2.44
N ARG A 87 -2.71 12.41 -3.24
CA ARG A 87 -3.91 11.63 -2.90
C ARG A 87 -3.73 10.86 -1.60
N MET A 88 -2.53 10.34 -1.36
CA MET A 88 -2.22 9.66 -0.10
C MET A 88 -2.32 10.63 1.08
N LEU A 89 -1.75 11.83 0.95
CA LEU A 89 -1.84 12.88 1.98
C LEU A 89 -3.28 13.26 2.24
N ASP A 90 -4.07 13.45 1.19
CA ASP A 90 -5.49 13.80 1.32
C ASP A 90 -6.26 12.71 2.06
N GLY A 91 -5.82 11.46 1.96
CA GLY A 91 -6.41 10.32 2.65
C GLY A 91 -5.87 10.06 4.05
N GLY A 92 -4.96 10.89 4.54
CA GLY A 92 -4.44 10.78 5.90
C GLY A 92 -3.05 10.19 6.05
N ALA A 93 -2.35 9.93 4.95
CA ALA A 93 -0.96 9.50 5.01
C ALA A 93 -0.06 10.66 5.42
N ARG A 94 1.17 10.35 5.82
CA ARG A 94 2.16 11.37 6.14
C ARG A 94 3.43 11.16 5.34
N VAL A 95 4.11 12.26 5.02
CA VAL A 95 5.36 12.20 4.28
C VAL A 95 6.50 11.82 5.21
N LEU A 96 7.27 10.81 4.83
CA LEU A 96 8.52 10.45 5.51
C LEU A 96 9.71 11.08 4.79
N PHE A 97 9.71 10.97 3.46
CA PHE A 97 10.69 11.63 2.59
C PHE A 97 9.92 12.26 1.44
N PRO A 98 10.08 13.58 1.19
CA PRO A 98 9.32 14.25 0.14
C PRO A 98 9.69 13.73 -1.25
N VAL A 99 8.74 13.81 -2.17
CA VAL A 99 8.98 13.46 -3.58
C VAL A 99 9.93 14.48 -4.17
N THR A 100 11.12 14.04 -4.56
CA THR A 100 12.13 14.89 -5.18
C THR A 100 12.93 14.10 -6.21
N ASP A 101 13.68 14.81 -7.04
CA ASP A 101 14.60 14.20 -8.01
C ASP A 101 15.87 13.77 -7.29
N HIS A 102 16.31 12.55 -7.53
CA HIS A 102 17.51 11.99 -6.93
C HIS A 102 18.59 11.78 -7.98
N GLU A 103 19.85 11.84 -7.52
CA GLU A 103 21.02 11.69 -8.40
C GLU A 103 21.07 10.35 -9.12
N TYR A 104 20.46 9.33 -8.55
CA TYR A 104 20.43 7.99 -9.16
C TYR A 104 19.39 7.86 -10.28
N GLY A 105 18.78 8.97 -10.70
CA GLY A 105 17.93 8.97 -11.89
C GLY A 105 16.46 8.68 -11.65
N GLU A 106 15.97 8.93 -10.44
CA GLU A 106 14.56 8.75 -10.10
C GLU A 106 14.00 9.96 -9.39
N ARG A 107 12.73 10.24 -9.64
CA ARG A 107 11.93 11.12 -8.79
C ARG A 107 11.14 10.23 -7.85
N ALA A 108 11.38 10.36 -6.55
CA ALA A 108 10.82 9.44 -5.58
C ALA A 108 10.62 10.08 -4.22
N GLY A 109 9.66 9.55 -3.49
CA GLY A 109 9.41 9.90 -2.11
C GLY A 109 8.87 8.72 -1.34
N ARG A 110 8.65 8.88 -0.06
CA ARG A 110 8.11 7.84 0.80
C ARG A 110 7.05 8.40 1.72
N LEU A 111 5.95 7.66 1.84
CA LEU A 111 4.85 8.03 2.73
C LEU A 111 4.48 6.83 3.59
N ALA A 112 4.04 7.13 4.81
CA ALA A 112 3.43 6.12 5.66
C ALA A 112 1.91 6.29 5.55
N ASP A 113 1.22 5.19 5.28
CA ASP A 113 -0.24 5.25 5.24
C ASP A 113 -0.80 5.29 6.67
N PRO A 114 -2.10 5.57 6.85
CA PRO A 114 -2.67 5.67 8.19
C PRO A 114 -2.57 4.39 9.04
N TRP A 115 -2.27 3.26 8.42
CA TRP A 115 -2.19 1.97 9.11
C TRP A 115 -0.75 1.53 9.41
N GLY A 116 0.24 2.36 9.05
CA GLY A 116 1.63 2.13 9.38
C GLY A 116 2.46 1.46 8.29
N HIS A 117 1.87 1.18 7.14
CA HIS A 117 2.63 0.62 6.01
C HIS A 117 3.29 1.74 5.21
N GLN A 118 4.49 1.46 4.70
CA GLN A 118 5.26 2.46 3.96
C GLN A 118 5.25 2.18 2.48
N TRP A 119 5.10 3.27 1.72
CA TRP A 119 4.99 3.22 0.27
C TRP A 119 6.02 4.18 -0.34
N MET A 120 6.89 3.66 -1.19
CA MET A 120 7.75 4.48 -2.02
C MET A 120 6.99 4.76 -3.32
N VAL A 121 6.83 6.02 -3.68
CA VAL A 121 6.23 6.40 -4.96
C VAL A 121 7.33 6.99 -5.82
N ALA A 122 7.48 6.46 -7.02
CA ALA A 122 8.64 6.79 -7.84
C ALA A 122 8.34 6.74 -9.34
N LYS A 123 9.17 7.42 -10.10
CA LYS A 123 9.25 7.22 -11.55
C LYS A 123 10.70 7.39 -11.98
N ARG A 124 11.08 6.70 -13.04
CA ARG A 124 12.41 6.88 -13.62
C ARG A 124 12.44 8.18 -14.43
N LEU A 125 13.53 8.94 -14.25
CA LEU A 125 13.74 10.16 -15.01
C LEU A 125 14.38 9.82 -16.36
N PRO A 126 14.09 10.61 -17.42
CA PRO A 126 14.68 10.38 -18.73
C PRO A 126 16.18 10.62 -18.80
#